data_73c923bada66a913ba267ff4870b2508
#
_entry.id   73c923bada66a913ba267ff4870b2508
#
_cell.length_a   1.000
_cell.length_b   1.000
_cell.length_c   1.000
_cell.angle_alpha   90.00
_cell.angle_beta   90.00
_cell.angle_gamma   90.00
#
_symmetry.space_group_name_H-M   'P 1'
#
loop_
_entity.id
_entity.type
_entity.pdbx_description
1 polymer ?
#
loop_
_entity_poly.entity_id
_entity_poly.type
_entity_poly.pdbx_seq_one_letter_code
_entity_poly.pdbx_strand_id
1 'polypeptide(L)'
;MPHSVNAVASRARRKKVLKLAKGNFGSRGNVWTVAKNTVEKGLCYAYAHRALKKRTFRSLWITRINAAVRAQGMTYSQFIGKLNAKGIVLNRKVMADLAMNEPKAFEAIVKAVK
;
A
#
# COMPACT_ATOMS: atom_id res chain seq x y z
N MET A 1 -25.85 42.11 22.61
CA MET A 1 -25.82 40.98 21.65
C MET A 1 -24.39 40.59 21.39
N PRO A 2 -23.96 39.35 21.61
CA PRO A 2 -22.63 38.95 21.26
C PRO A 2 -22.50 38.96 19.73
N HIS A 3 -21.56 39.74 19.22
CA HIS A 3 -21.26 39.79 17.80
C HIS A 3 -20.33 38.66 17.44
N SER A 4 -20.73 37.78 16.51
CA SER A 4 -19.89 36.75 15.96
C SER A 4 -18.91 37.36 14.93
N VAL A 5 -17.72 37.71 15.41
CA VAL A 5 -16.65 38.23 14.54
C VAL A 5 -16.05 37.10 13.71
N ASN A 6 -15.78 37.32 12.42
CA ASN A 6 -15.18 36.38 11.50
C ASN A 6 -16.02 35.09 11.24
N ALA A 7 -17.34 35.14 11.41
CA ALA A 7 -18.21 33.98 11.21
C ALA A 7 -18.11 33.38 9.82
N VAL A 8 -17.96 34.18 8.77
CA VAL A 8 -17.84 33.75 7.38
C VAL A 8 -16.56 32.92 7.19
N ALA A 9 -15.43 33.42 7.64
CA ALA A 9 -14.14 32.72 7.55
C ALA A 9 -14.13 31.42 8.37
N SER A 10 -14.68 31.47 9.58
CA SER A 10 -14.80 30.29 10.45
C SER A 10 -15.67 29.20 9.80
N ARG A 11 -16.81 29.58 9.24
CA ARG A 11 -17.71 28.66 8.52
C ARG A 11 -17.04 28.06 7.27
N ALA A 12 -16.29 28.86 6.52
CA ALA A 12 -15.55 28.39 5.34
C ALA A 12 -14.50 27.34 5.71
N ARG A 13 -13.73 27.55 6.79
CA ARG A 13 -12.77 26.56 7.31
C ARG A 13 -13.45 25.26 7.71
N ARG A 14 -14.58 25.34 8.44
CA ARG A 14 -15.35 24.14 8.84
C ARG A 14 -15.89 23.39 7.62
N LYS A 15 -16.45 24.08 6.65
CA LYS A 15 -16.96 23.46 5.40
C LYS A 15 -15.86 22.73 4.64
N LYS A 16 -14.64 23.30 4.61
CA LYS A 16 -13.49 22.64 3.96
C LYS A 16 -13.17 21.29 4.61
N VAL A 17 -13.13 21.23 5.93
CA VAL A 17 -12.86 19.99 6.66
C VAL A 17 -14.02 19.00 6.51
N LEU A 18 -15.29 19.46 6.61
CA LEU A 18 -16.45 18.62 6.44
C LEU A 18 -16.55 18.03 5.02
N LYS A 19 -16.07 18.74 4.01
CA LYS A 19 -15.96 18.20 2.65
C LYS A 19 -15.03 16.99 2.58
N LEU A 20 -13.90 17.02 3.31
CA LEU A 20 -12.96 15.90 3.42
C LEU A 20 -13.53 14.73 4.25
N ALA A 21 -14.45 15.02 5.18
CA ALA A 21 -15.09 14.02 6.02
C ALA A 21 -16.24 13.26 5.34
N LYS A 22 -16.70 13.70 4.16
CA LYS A 22 -17.79 13.04 3.45
C LYS A 22 -17.46 11.58 3.15
N GLY A 23 -18.47 10.71 3.30
CA GLY A 23 -18.33 9.26 3.13
C GLY A 23 -17.98 8.51 4.39
N ASN A 24 -17.66 9.18 5.50
CA ASN A 24 -17.44 8.54 6.78
C ASN A 24 -18.77 8.10 7.42
N PHE A 25 -18.70 7.04 8.20
CA PHE A 25 -19.87 6.43 8.83
C PHE A 25 -20.52 7.35 9.87
N GLY A 26 -21.84 7.48 9.80
CA GLY A 26 -22.67 8.21 10.77
C GLY A 26 -22.26 9.68 10.94
N SER A 27 -22.25 10.16 12.17
CA SER A 27 -21.93 11.55 12.52
C SER A 27 -20.49 11.96 12.18
N ARG A 28 -19.62 11.05 11.87
CA ARG A 28 -18.22 11.34 11.45
C ARG A 28 -18.13 12.03 10.09
N GLY A 29 -19.19 12.02 9.31
CA GLY A 29 -19.24 12.67 8.00
C GLY A 29 -19.82 14.09 8.03
N ASN A 30 -20.59 14.46 9.04
CA ASN A 30 -21.41 15.70 9.04
C ASN A 30 -21.33 16.52 10.34
N VAL A 31 -21.08 15.93 11.48
CA VAL A 31 -20.95 16.64 12.78
C VAL A 31 -19.54 17.15 12.94
N TRP A 32 -19.36 18.46 13.07
CA TRP A 32 -18.06 19.14 13.09
C TRP A 32 -17.05 18.55 14.07
N THR A 33 -17.43 18.38 15.34
CA THR A 33 -16.52 17.92 16.39
C THR A 33 -15.95 16.54 16.13
N VAL A 34 -16.80 15.62 15.69
CA VAL A 34 -16.41 14.24 15.38
C VAL A 34 -15.72 14.14 14.03
N ALA A 35 -16.25 14.85 13.02
CA ALA A 35 -15.69 14.85 11.66
C ALA A 35 -14.28 15.42 11.62
N LYS A 36 -14.00 16.52 12.35
CA LYS A 36 -12.66 17.08 12.45
C LYS A 36 -11.64 16.06 12.96
N ASN A 37 -11.94 15.43 14.09
CA ASN A 37 -11.05 14.43 14.68
C ASN A 37 -10.85 13.23 13.76
N THR A 38 -11.90 12.80 13.06
CA THR A 38 -11.83 11.70 12.10
C THR A 38 -10.94 12.04 10.91
N VAL A 39 -11.03 13.24 10.35
CA VAL A 39 -10.17 13.70 9.25
C VAL A 39 -8.72 13.81 9.70
N GLU A 40 -8.46 14.44 10.84
CA GLU A 40 -7.10 14.59 11.37
C GLU A 40 -6.43 13.22 11.60
N LYS A 41 -7.15 12.28 12.23
CA LYS A 41 -6.66 10.92 12.44
C LYS A 41 -6.47 10.16 11.13
N GLY A 42 -7.38 10.34 10.19
CA GLY A 42 -7.27 9.77 8.85
C GLY A 42 -6.02 10.23 8.10
N LEU A 43 -5.65 11.50 8.19
CA LEU A 43 -4.42 12.05 7.62
C LEU A 43 -3.17 11.47 8.28
N CYS A 44 -3.17 11.30 9.59
CA CYS A 44 -2.08 10.62 10.32
C CYS A 44 -1.92 9.17 9.85
N TYR A 45 -3.01 8.43 9.69
CA TYR A 45 -2.97 7.08 9.16
C TYR A 45 -2.50 7.04 7.70
N ALA A 46 -2.93 7.98 6.87
CA ALA A 46 -2.47 8.06 5.49
C ALA A 46 -0.95 8.24 5.42
N TYR A 47 -0.38 9.09 6.27
CA TYR A 47 1.07 9.27 6.39
C TYR A 47 1.77 7.97 6.80
N ALA A 48 1.32 7.35 7.89
CA ALA A 48 1.89 6.10 8.38
C ALA A 48 1.79 4.97 7.35
N HIS A 49 0.64 4.83 6.69
CA HIS A 49 0.40 3.78 5.72
C HIS A 49 1.16 3.98 4.40
N ARG A 50 1.54 5.19 4.02
CA ARG A 50 2.47 5.39 2.88
C ARG A 50 3.83 4.76 3.13
N ALA A 51 4.32 4.75 4.38
CA ALA A 51 5.53 4.04 4.75
C ALA A 51 5.32 2.52 4.84
N LEU A 52 4.20 2.08 5.45
CA LEU A 52 3.84 0.66 5.58
C LEU A 52 3.54 -0.01 4.23
N LYS A 53 2.99 0.72 3.29
CA LYS A 53 2.69 0.24 1.93
C LYS A 53 3.87 -0.50 1.28
N LYS A 54 5.08 0.02 1.44
CA LYS A 54 6.30 -0.60 0.90
C LYS A 54 6.52 -2.01 1.46
N ARG A 55 6.33 -2.19 2.77
CA ARG A 55 6.47 -3.48 3.45
C ARG A 55 5.40 -4.46 3.01
N THR A 56 4.16 -4.01 2.93
CA THR A 56 3.00 -4.82 2.53
C THR A 56 3.16 -5.35 1.11
N PHE A 57 3.53 -4.48 0.17
CA PHE A 57 3.76 -4.91 -1.21
C PHE A 57 4.96 -5.84 -1.36
N ARG A 58 6.05 -5.60 -0.63
CA ARG A 58 7.19 -6.52 -0.64
C ARG A 58 6.80 -7.91 -0.14
N SER A 59 6.01 -8.01 0.92
CA SER A 59 5.49 -9.28 1.42
C SER A 59 4.63 -10.00 0.35
N LEU A 60 3.74 -9.25 -0.31
CA LEU A 60 2.91 -9.78 -1.40
C LEU A 60 3.75 -10.31 -2.56
N TRP A 61 4.78 -9.59 -3.01
CA TRP A 61 5.68 -10.05 -4.06
C TRP A 61 6.40 -11.35 -3.68
N ILE A 62 6.89 -11.43 -2.44
CA ILE A 62 7.55 -12.64 -1.92
C ILE A 62 6.59 -13.83 -1.94
N THR A 63 5.32 -13.64 -1.53
CA THR A 63 4.30 -14.68 -1.56
C THR A 63 4.04 -15.17 -2.99
N ARG A 64 3.92 -14.27 -3.96
CA ARG A 64 3.71 -14.61 -5.37
C ARG A 64 4.88 -15.38 -5.97
N ILE A 65 6.11 -14.90 -5.75
CA ILE A 65 7.32 -15.57 -6.20
C ILE A 65 7.43 -16.96 -5.56
N ASN A 66 7.18 -17.07 -4.26
CA ASN A 66 7.26 -18.33 -3.54
C ASN A 66 6.28 -19.37 -4.09
N ALA A 67 5.03 -18.96 -4.39
CA ALA A 67 4.04 -19.85 -5.00
C ALA A 67 4.52 -20.39 -6.36
N ALA A 68 5.01 -19.51 -7.23
CA ALA A 68 5.50 -19.89 -8.56
C ALA A 68 6.77 -20.78 -8.50
N VAL A 69 7.69 -20.49 -7.59
CA VAL A 69 8.92 -21.29 -7.41
C VAL A 69 8.62 -22.65 -6.79
N ARG A 70 7.67 -22.75 -5.87
CA ARG A 70 7.24 -24.04 -5.30
C ARG A 70 6.62 -24.96 -6.33
N ALA A 71 5.88 -24.44 -7.30
CA ALA A 71 5.39 -25.22 -8.44
C ALA A 71 6.53 -25.83 -9.26
N GLN A 72 7.72 -25.24 -9.22
CA GLN A 72 8.95 -25.75 -9.87
C GLN A 72 9.81 -26.64 -8.95
N GLY A 73 9.32 -26.99 -7.75
CA GLY A 73 9.99 -27.85 -6.79
C GLY A 73 11.11 -27.20 -5.97
N MET A 74 11.11 -25.87 -5.82
CA MET A 74 12.14 -25.12 -5.10
C MET A 74 11.51 -24.19 -4.06
N THR A 75 12.24 -23.88 -2.98
CA THR A 75 11.79 -22.89 -2.00
C THR A 75 12.26 -21.48 -2.38
N TYR A 76 11.56 -20.45 -1.88
CA TYR A 76 11.93 -19.05 -2.12
C TYR A 76 13.38 -18.74 -1.70
N SER A 77 13.81 -19.24 -0.53
CA SER A 77 15.17 -18.99 -0.02
C SER A 77 16.23 -19.60 -0.92
N GLN A 78 16.02 -20.85 -1.38
CA GLN A 78 16.90 -21.52 -2.33
C GLN A 78 17.00 -20.77 -3.65
N PHE A 79 15.85 -20.31 -4.17
CA PHE A 79 15.78 -19.54 -5.40
C PHE A 79 16.56 -18.23 -5.33
N ILE A 80 16.35 -17.45 -4.27
CA ILE A 80 17.07 -16.18 -4.06
C ILE A 80 18.57 -16.43 -3.82
N GLY A 81 18.92 -17.45 -3.06
CA GLY A 81 20.32 -17.82 -2.85
C GLY A 81 21.04 -18.15 -4.17
N LYS A 82 20.42 -18.94 -5.03
CA LYS A 82 20.96 -19.29 -6.36
C LYS A 82 21.02 -18.09 -7.30
N LEU A 83 20.00 -17.20 -7.30
CA LEU A 83 20.03 -15.93 -8.07
C LEU A 83 21.25 -15.09 -7.70
N ASN A 84 21.48 -14.92 -6.42
CA ASN A 84 22.61 -14.16 -5.89
C ASN A 84 23.95 -14.81 -6.27
N ALA A 85 24.05 -16.13 -6.15
CA ALA A 85 25.25 -16.88 -6.51
C ALA A 85 25.60 -16.75 -8.01
N LYS A 86 24.60 -16.64 -8.87
CA LYS A 86 24.78 -16.41 -10.31
C LYS A 86 24.90 -14.93 -10.70
N GLY A 87 24.88 -14.01 -9.73
CA GLY A 87 24.99 -12.57 -9.99
C GLY A 87 23.80 -11.95 -10.71
N ILE A 88 22.66 -12.63 -10.74
CA ILE A 88 21.45 -12.15 -11.43
C ILE A 88 20.71 -11.16 -10.51
N VAL A 89 20.73 -9.88 -10.86
CA VAL A 89 20.11 -8.81 -10.09
C VAL A 89 18.72 -8.49 -10.65
N LEU A 90 17.68 -9.08 -10.07
CA LEU A 90 16.29 -8.81 -10.40
C LEU A 90 15.54 -8.35 -9.14
N ASN A 91 14.73 -7.31 -9.30
CA ASN A 91 13.94 -6.84 -8.18
C ASN A 91 12.68 -7.72 -8.00
N ARG A 92 12.19 -7.81 -6.75
CA ARG A 92 11.06 -8.67 -6.39
C ARG A 92 9.75 -8.28 -7.07
N LYS A 93 9.56 -6.99 -7.36
CA LYS A 93 8.37 -6.49 -8.06
C LYS A 93 8.30 -7.08 -9.48
N VAL A 94 9.38 -6.99 -10.23
CA VAL A 94 9.46 -7.52 -11.60
C VAL A 94 9.32 -9.05 -11.60
N MET A 95 10.00 -9.75 -10.69
CA MET A 95 9.85 -11.20 -10.59
C MET A 95 8.42 -11.64 -10.25
N ALA A 96 7.73 -10.91 -9.37
CA ALA A 96 6.35 -11.20 -9.02
C ALA A 96 5.38 -10.92 -10.19
N ASP A 97 5.67 -9.90 -10.97
CA ASP A 97 4.89 -9.56 -12.18
C ASP A 97 5.06 -10.64 -13.25
N LEU A 98 6.29 -11.05 -13.55
CA LEU A 98 6.59 -12.15 -14.47
C LEU A 98 5.93 -13.47 -14.04
N ALA A 99 5.97 -13.76 -12.73
CA ALA A 99 5.35 -14.98 -12.19
C ALA A 99 3.83 -15.04 -12.41
N MET A 100 3.16 -13.88 -12.47
CA MET A 100 1.71 -13.80 -12.69
C MET A 100 1.32 -13.68 -14.14
N ASN A 101 1.97 -12.79 -14.88
CA ASN A 101 1.55 -12.38 -16.21
C ASN A 101 2.30 -13.15 -17.32
N GLU A 102 3.54 -13.55 -17.06
CA GLU A 102 4.40 -14.24 -18.01
C GLU A 102 5.06 -15.48 -17.40
N PRO A 103 4.30 -16.54 -17.08
CA PRO A 103 4.83 -17.71 -16.37
C PRO A 103 5.95 -18.41 -17.15
N LYS A 104 5.90 -18.42 -18.49
CA LYS A 104 6.96 -19.01 -19.34
C LYS A 104 8.30 -18.28 -19.17
N ALA A 105 8.28 -16.94 -19.10
CA ALA A 105 9.48 -16.14 -18.87
C ALA A 105 10.02 -16.37 -17.45
N PHE A 106 9.16 -16.48 -16.45
CA PHE A 106 9.55 -16.80 -15.08
C PHE A 106 10.17 -18.21 -14.98
N GLU A 107 9.59 -19.20 -15.65
CA GLU A 107 10.15 -20.56 -15.73
C GLU A 107 11.55 -20.58 -16.36
N ALA A 108 11.80 -19.79 -17.40
CA ALA A 108 13.11 -19.65 -17.99
C ALA A 108 14.14 -19.13 -16.98
N ILE A 109 13.76 -18.15 -16.14
CA ILE A 109 14.62 -17.65 -15.06
C ILE A 109 14.88 -18.76 -14.04
N VAL A 110 13.86 -19.50 -13.62
CA VAL A 110 14.03 -20.59 -12.65
C VAL A 110 14.93 -21.70 -13.23
N LYS A 111 14.79 -22.05 -14.50
CA LYS A 111 15.66 -23.03 -15.19
C LYS A 111 17.11 -22.55 -15.27
N ALA A 112 17.31 -21.28 -15.59
CA ALA A 112 18.65 -20.69 -15.64
C ALA A 112 19.36 -20.68 -14.26
N VAL A 113 18.59 -20.75 -13.17
CA VAL A 113 19.10 -20.71 -11.79
C VAL A 113 19.23 -22.11 -11.18
N LYS A 114 18.51 -23.10 -11.69
CA LYS A 114 18.65 -24.51 -11.25
C LYS A 114 20.06 -25.04 -11.50
#